data_175d7436d142b53c1b4983ef9ecea1e0
#
_entry.id   175d7436d142b53c1b4983ef9ecea1e0
#
_cell.length_a   1.000
_cell.length_b   1.000
_cell.length_c   1.000
_cell.angle_alpha   90.00
_cell.angle_beta   90.00
_cell.angle_gamma   90.00
#
_symmetry.space_group_name_H-M   'P 1'
#
loop_
_entity.id
_entity.type
_entity.pdbx_description
1 polymer ?
#
loop_
_entity_poly.entity_id
_entity_poly.type
_entity_poly.pdbx_seq_one_letter_code
_entity_poly.pdbx_strand_id
1 'polypeptide(L)'
;MQIREKSNEALAAAIRFCCFLILVMVPTLRAQNPPVYEVDPSWPKPLPNKWLMQGIPVMVTDKDDHIWVFNRPRDINPDESGAATKPPRTDCCIAAPAVLEFDTAGNLIKGWGGPGYVPGWPAEGVERPGAAAEHAILVDREGNVWLGGSSRGDSIQKFTGDGKLLWDFGHRGPRPAPGTQPPPLKQTNQDTDTFPGGIFFFDLDEDAHELYIVDQKRVLVYDMDSGAFKRGWGGHGIPLSEIDNDPTPPYDWKSGPPPDQKQFAPALHCVHIAIDGLVYICERGSDRVQVFTKQGKFVSSFFVHPSTPSRGPECGGPGSTTFGMCGTIYNLTFSHDPQQKYVLLADGTNDKIWIHDRKDGTLAGSIGDNGRMAGQFHWIDAIAMDSKGNIYTGEVDTGKRAQKFILKNGDGKSRPHPHE
;
A
#
# COMPACT_ATOMS: atom_id res chain seq x y z
N MET A 1 70.23 -31.36 -26.16
CA MET A 1 69.72 -31.10 -24.78
C MET A 1 69.40 -29.64 -24.55
N GLN A 2 69.87 -28.68 -25.35
CA GLN A 2 69.61 -27.21 -25.16
C GLN A 2 68.31 -26.69 -25.80
N ILE A 3 67.67 -27.43 -26.72
CA ILE A 3 66.44 -26.95 -27.40
C ILE A 3 65.17 -27.22 -26.54
N ARG A 4 65.22 -28.18 -25.59
CA ARG A 4 64.10 -28.49 -24.73
C ARG A 4 63.91 -27.57 -23.52
N GLU A 5 64.97 -26.92 -23.06
CA GLU A 5 64.89 -25.98 -21.92
C GLU A 5 64.30 -24.62 -22.35
N LYS A 6 64.60 -24.11 -23.55
CA LYS A 6 64.07 -22.83 -24.00
C LYS A 6 62.54 -22.87 -24.28
N SER A 7 61.97 -24.04 -24.59
CA SER A 7 60.52 -24.17 -24.81
C SER A 7 59.74 -24.14 -23.51
N ASN A 8 60.34 -24.63 -22.42
CA ASN A 8 59.66 -24.65 -21.12
C ASN A 8 59.66 -23.28 -20.43
N GLU A 9 60.69 -22.46 -20.63
CA GLU A 9 60.71 -21.09 -20.11
C GLU A 9 59.76 -20.17 -20.82
N ALA A 10 59.58 -20.30 -22.14
CA ALA A 10 58.62 -19.55 -22.92
C ALA A 10 57.16 -19.90 -22.57
N LEU A 11 56.91 -21.20 -22.31
CA LEU A 11 55.61 -21.69 -21.90
C LEU A 11 55.27 -21.24 -20.46
N ALA A 12 56.25 -21.24 -19.54
CA ALA A 12 56.07 -20.77 -18.17
C ALA A 12 55.88 -19.24 -18.10
N ALA A 13 56.52 -18.46 -19.00
CA ALA A 13 56.30 -17.01 -19.10
C ALA A 13 54.93 -16.68 -19.68
N ALA A 14 54.43 -17.42 -20.67
CA ALA A 14 53.11 -17.26 -21.22
C ALA A 14 51.99 -17.60 -20.20
N ILE A 15 52.16 -18.63 -19.42
CA ILE A 15 51.19 -19.01 -18.35
C ILE A 15 51.21 -17.96 -17.23
N ARG A 16 52.35 -17.40 -16.85
CA ARG A 16 52.45 -16.33 -15.85
C ARG A 16 51.83 -15.01 -16.36
N PHE A 17 51.90 -14.73 -17.65
CA PHE A 17 51.27 -13.52 -18.26
C PHE A 17 49.76 -13.64 -18.43
N CYS A 18 49.23 -14.85 -18.71
CA CYS A 18 47.80 -15.11 -18.74
C CYS A 18 47.16 -15.11 -17.34
N CYS A 19 47.87 -15.53 -16.29
CA CYS A 19 47.35 -15.44 -14.93
C CYS A 19 47.30 -14.03 -14.35
N PHE A 20 48.07 -13.08 -14.91
CA PHE A 20 48.04 -11.68 -14.45
C PHE A 20 46.99 -10.79 -15.14
N LEU A 21 46.36 -11.27 -16.22
CA LEU A 21 45.32 -10.52 -16.98
C LEU A 21 43.90 -10.92 -16.63
N ILE A 22 43.70 -11.87 -15.69
CA ILE A 22 42.39 -12.17 -15.09
C ILE A 22 42.33 -11.59 -13.67
N LEU A 23 42.84 -10.37 -13.48
CA LEU A 23 42.33 -9.52 -12.41
C LEU A 23 41.03 -8.90 -12.92
N VAL A 24 40.00 -9.75 -12.97
CA VAL A 24 38.60 -9.37 -13.18
C VAL A 24 38.36 -8.17 -12.27
N MET A 25 38.06 -7.02 -12.86
CA MET A 25 37.33 -5.97 -12.19
C MET A 25 36.05 -6.63 -11.68
N VAL A 26 36.07 -7.19 -10.48
CA VAL A 26 34.86 -7.41 -9.70
C VAL A 26 34.34 -6.00 -9.47
N PRO A 27 33.22 -5.59 -10.10
CA PRO A 27 32.63 -4.34 -9.73
C PRO A 27 32.43 -4.43 -8.23
N THR A 28 33.11 -3.58 -7.48
CA THR A 28 32.78 -3.40 -6.07
C THR A 28 31.32 -2.96 -6.09
N LEU A 29 30.41 -3.89 -5.83
CA LEU A 29 29.03 -3.56 -5.46
C LEU A 29 29.20 -2.67 -4.21
N ARG A 30 29.23 -1.36 -4.43
CA ARG A 30 29.11 -0.41 -3.33
C ARG A 30 27.80 -0.79 -2.64
N ALA A 31 27.89 -1.16 -1.37
CA ALA A 31 26.71 -1.35 -0.56
C ALA A 31 25.86 -0.07 -0.72
N GLN A 32 24.73 -0.19 -1.38
CA GLN A 32 23.85 0.93 -1.61
C GLN A 32 23.27 1.29 -0.24
N ASN A 33 23.55 2.50 0.23
CA ASN A 33 22.99 2.97 1.50
C ASN A 33 21.47 3.06 1.39
N PRO A 34 20.75 2.89 2.50
CA PRO A 34 19.30 3.12 2.53
C PRO A 34 18.95 4.50 1.95
N PRO A 35 17.79 4.63 1.32
CA PRO A 35 17.34 5.92 0.82
C PRO A 35 17.18 6.93 1.96
N VAL A 36 17.57 8.17 1.70
CA VAL A 36 17.50 9.28 2.65
C VAL A 36 16.55 10.33 2.10
N TYR A 37 15.62 10.78 2.93
CA TYR A 37 14.56 11.69 2.53
C TYR A 37 14.55 12.97 3.35
N GLU A 38 14.06 14.04 2.71
CA GLU A 38 13.82 15.33 3.34
C GLU A 38 12.41 15.80 3.01
N VAL A 39 11.63 16.19 4.02
CA VAL A 39 10.25 16.67 3.81
C VAL A 39 10.23 17.96 2.98
N ASP A 40 9.31 18.05 2.02
CA ASP A 40 8.94 19.29 1.34
C ASP A 40 7.73 19.93 2.04
N PRO A 41 7.93 20.93 2.90
CA PRO A 41 6.83 21.54 3.65
C PRO A 41 5.91 22.38 2.79
N SER A 42 6.23 22.58 1.50
CA SER A 42 5.43 23.36 0.55
C SER A 42 4.44 22.52 -0.26
N TRP A 43 4.46 21.20 -0.08
CA TRP A 43 3.58 20.27 -0.79
C TRP A 43 2.50 19.70 0.16
N PRO A 44 1.23 19.59 -0.24
CA PRO A 44 0.61 20.15 -1.44
C PRO A 44 0.36 21.65 -1.31
N LYS A 45 0.04 22.32 -2.43
CA LYS A 45 -0.41 23.72 -2.41
C LYS A 45 -1.81 23.81 -1.84
N PRO A 46 -2.22 25.00 -1.30
CA PRO A 46 -3.57 25.21 -0.83
C PRO A 46 -4.62 24.86 -1.89
N LEU A 47 -5.66 24.15 -1.49
CA LEU A 47 -6.74 23.76 -2.37
C LEU A 47 -7.65 24.95 -2.71
N PRO A 48 -8.21 25.00 -3.94
CA PRO A 48 -9.20 26.01 -4.31
C PRO A 48 -10.56 25.75 -3.62
N ASN A 49 -11.53 26.61 -3.85
CA ASN A 49 -12.94 26.43 -3.50
C ASN A 49 -13.19 26.21 -1.98
N LYS A 50 -12.28 26.65 -1.12
CA LYS A 50 -12.33 26.38 0.34
C LYS A 50 -12.29 24.89 0.68
N TRP A 51 -11.77 24.05 -0.22
CA TRP A 51 -11.69 22.63 0.00
C TRP A 51 -10.68 22.28 1.09
N LEU A 52 -11.06 21.33 1.92
CA LEU A 52 -10.22 20.72 2.96
C LEU A 52 -10.15 19.21 2.72
N MET A 53 -8.94 18.68 2.52
CA MET A 53 -8.72 17.24 2.53
C MET A 53 -9.03 16.66 3.90
N GLN A 54 -9.51 15.43 3.89
CA GLN A 54 -9.82 14.65 5.07
C GLN A 54 -8.91 13.44 5.17
N GLY A 55 -9.33 12.33 5.75
CA GLY A 55 -8.54 11.11 5.83
C GLY A 55 -8.10 10.61 4.45
N ILE A 56 -6.83 10.23 4.33
CA ILE A 56 -6.21 9.78 3.08
C ILE A 56 -5.67 8.36 3.29
N PRO A 57 -6.47 7.32 3.01
CA PRO A 57 -6.06 5.93 3.21
C PRO A 57 -5.07 5.44 2.16
N VAL A 58 -5.19 5.91 0.91
CA VAL A 58 -4.31 5.49 -0.18
C VAL A 58 -4.01 6.66 -1.11
N MET A 59 -2.79 6.67 -1.59
CA MET A 59 -2.27 7.53 -2.66
C MET A 59 -1.51 6.66 -3.64
N VAL A 60 -1.51 7.05 -4.91
CA VAL A 60 -0.69 6.42 -5.95
C VAL A 60 -0.12 7.48 -6.88
N THR A 61 0.93 7.11 -7.60
CA THR A 61 1.46 7.90 -8.71
C THR A 61 1.12 7.22 -10.01
N ASP A 62 0.82 8.00 -11.04
CA ASP A 62 0.63 7.50 -12.40
C ASP A 62 1.92 7.61 -13.23
N LYS A 63 1.89 7.13 -14.46
CA LYS A 63 3.04 7.14 -15.39
C LYS A 63 3.58 8.55 -15.72
N ASP A 64 2.80 9.58 -15.48
CA ASP A 64 3.16 10.99 -15.72
C ASP A 64 3.63 11.67 -14.42
N ASP A 65 3.87 10.91 -13.35
CA ASP A 65 4.22 11.38 -12.00
C ASP A 65 3.11 12.23 -11.33
N HIS A 66 1.87 12.16 -11.79
CA HIS A 66 0.78 12.78 -11.05
C HIS A 66 0.42 11.96 -9.81
N ILE A 67 0.07 12.66 -8.75
CA ILE A 67 -0.27 12.06 -7.47
C ILE A 67 -1.79 12.03 -7.34
N TRP A 68 -2.32 10.82 -7.33
CA TRP A 68 -3.75 10.57 -7.13
C TRP A 68 -4.03 10.22 -5.68
N VAL A 69 -4.98 10.93 -5.10
CA VAL A 69 -5.33 10.85 -3.69
C VAL A 69 -6.77 10.38 -3.56
N PHE A 70 -7.02 9.35 -2.75
CA PHE A 70 -8.36 8.98 -2.36
C PHE A 70 -8.67 9.59 -1.00
N ASN A 71 -9.41 10.67 -1.00
CA ASN A 71 -9.82 11.45 0.16
C ASN A 71 -11.17 10.95 0.68
N ARG A 72 -11.40 11.02 2.00
CA ARG A 72 -12.67 10.65 2.66
C ARG A 72 -13.54 11.88 2.97
N PRO A 73 -14.40 12.38 2.07
CA PRO A 73 -15.18 13.59 2.30
C PRO A 73 -16.09 13.54 3.53
N ARG A 74 -16.49 12.33 3.94
CA ARG A 74 -17.37 12.10 5.11
C ARG A 74 -16.67 12.30 6.45
N ASP A 75 -15.34 12.34 6.47
CA ASP A 75 -14.57 12.52 7.71
C ASP A 75 -14.52 13.99 8.15
N ILE A 76 -15.08 14.92 7.35
CA ILE A 76 -15.22 16.32 7.76
C ILE A 76 -16.16 16.42 8.96
N ASN A 77 -15.69 17.04 10.02
CA ASN A 77 -16.53 17.24 11.20
C ASN A 77 -17.28 18.59 11.14
N PRO A 78 -18.30 18.82 12.00
CA PRO A 78 -19.06 20.08 12.01
C PRO A 78 -18.23 21.34 12.22
N ASP A 79 -17.13 21.24 12.98
CA ASP A 79 -16.25 22.40 13.25
C ASP A 79 -15.38 22.75 12.04
N GLU A 80 -15.12 21.77 11.17
CA GLU A 80 -14.34 21.93 9.93
C GLU A 80 -15.21 22.33 8.73
N SER A 81 -16.54 22.28 8.83
CA SER A 81 -17.46 22.39 7.67
C SER A 81 -18.29 23.69 7.66
N GLY A 82 -17.83 24.73 8.34
CA GLY A 82 -18.61 25.95 8.52
C GLY A 82 -19.00 26.68 7.23
N ALA A 83 -18.16 26.59 6.17
CA ALA A 83 -18.48 27.20 4.88
C ALA A 83 -19.53 26.40 4.07
N ALA A 84 -19.79 25.14 4.42
CA ALA A 84 -20.80 24.32 3.75
C ALA A 84 -22.23 24.54 4.27
N THR A 85 -22.41 25.23 5.41
CA THR A 85 -23.72 25.51 5.98
C THR A 85 -24.49 26.55 5.15
N LYS A 86 -25.82 26.60 5.29
CA LYS A 86 -26.68 27.56 4.61
C LYS A 86 -27.50 28.34 5.63
N PRO A 87 -27.20 29.65 5.88
CA PRO A 87 -26.06 30.42 5.33
C PRO A 87 -24.71 29.91 5.89
N PRO A 88 -23.58 30.21 5.21
CA PRO A 88 -22.24 29.87 5.71
C PRO A 88 -21.98 30.52 7.07
N ARG A 89 -21.42 29.76 8.01
CA ARG A 89 -21.07 30.23 9.36
C ARG A 89 -19.65 30.79 9.44
N THR A 90 -18.76 30.27 8.57
CA THR A 90 -17.37 30.68 8.49
C THR A 90 -16.87 30.71 7.05
N ASP A 91 -15.68 31.29 6.83
CA ASP A 91 -15.03 31.32 5.51
C ASP A 91 -14.36 29.96 5.16
N CYS A 92 -14.11 29.12 6.11
CA CYS A 92 -13.60 27.75 5.97
C CYS A 92 -14.64 26.76 6.51
N CYS A 93 -14.74 25.56 6.05
CA CYS A 93 -14.19 24.89 4.90
C CYS A 93 -15.30 24.08 4.25
N ILE A 94 -15.02 23.44 3.13
CA ILE A 94 -15.90 22.51 2.43
C ILE A 94 -15.10 21.23 2.21
N ALA A 95 -15.69 20.05 2.41
CA ALA A 95 -15.01 18.80 2.12
C ALA A 95 -14.54 18.77 0.67
N ALA A 96 -13.27 18.44 0.44
CA ALA A 96 -12.76 18.23 -0.90
C ALA A 96 -13.43 16.99 -1.55
N PRO A 97 -13.50 16.91 -2.89
CA PRO A 97 -13.93 15.70 -3.59
C PRO A 97 -13.13 14.46 -3.17
N ALA A 98 -13.70 13.28 -3.39
CA ALA A 98 -13.05 12.03 -2.97
C ALA A 98 -11.79 11.72 -3.77
N VAL A 99 -11.77 11.99 -5.07
CA VAL A 99 -10.59 11.79 -5.92
C VAL A 99 -9.97 13.14 -6.23
N LEU A 100 -8.68 13.28 -5.92
CA LEU A 100 -7.89 14.48 -6.20
C LEU A 100 -6.64 14.07 -6.98
N GLU A 101 -6.29 14.85 -8.01
CA GLU A 101 -5.07 14.67 -8.80
C GLU A 101 -4.19 15.90 -8.65
N PHE A 102 -2.90 15.68 -8.32
CA PHE A 102 -1.89 16.73 -8.15
C PHE A 102 -0.73 16.51 -9.09
N ASP A 103 -0.06 17.58 -9.47
CA ASP A 103 1.27 17.51 -10.05
C ASP A 103 2.35 17.32 -8.95
N THR A 104 3.58 17.04 -9.37
CA THR A 104 4.72 16.87 -8.45
C THR A 104 5.09 18.16 -7.69
N ALA A 105 4.64 19.33 -8.17
CA ALA A 105 4.83 20.62 -7.50
C ALA A 105 3.73 20.92 -6.46
N GLY A 106 2.70 20.07 -6.39
CA GLY A 106 1.60 20.17 -5.44
C GLY A 106 0.40 20.97 -5.92
N ASN A 107 0.35 21.38 -7.19
CA ASN A 107 -0.81 22.03 -7.74
C ASN A 107 -1.92 21.02 -7.99
N LEU A 108 -3.14 21.33 -7.56
CA LEU A 108 -4.30 20.51 -7.89
C LEU A 108 -4.61 20.62 -9.39
N ILE A 109 -4.65 19.47 -10.07
CA ILE A 109 -5.02 19.37 -11.49
C ILE A 109 -6.51 19.23 -11.63
N LYS A 110 -7.12 18.27 -10.89
CA LYS A 110 -8.57 18.06 -10.87
C LYS A 110 -9.05 17.44 -9.55
N GLY A 111 -10.37 17.47 -9.35
CA GLY A 111 -11.02 16.78 -8.24
C GLY A 111 -12.45 16.41 -8.61
N TRP A 112 -12.86 15.18 -8.31
CA TRP A 112 -14.19 14.66 -8.60
C TRP A 112 -14.59 13.54 -7.64
N GLY A 113 -15.83 13.08 -7.75
CA GLY A 113 -16.33 11.96 -6.98
C GLY A 113 -16.71 12.30 -5.52
N GLY A 114 -17.22 11.32 -4.85
CA GLY A 114 -17.68 11.40 -3.47
C GLY A 114 -19.07 10.80 -3.26
N PRO A 115 -19.63 10.93 -2.07
CA PRO A 115 -20.94 10.36 -1.73
C PRO A 115 -22.02 10.70 -2.74
N GLY A 116 -22.69 9.67 -3.31
CA GLY A 116 -23.77 9.85 -4.27
C GLY A 116 -23.34 10.18 -5.69
N TYR A 117 -22.05 10.15 -6.00
CA TYR A 117 -21.52 10.44 -7.35
C TYR A 117 -22.02 9.47 -8.40
N VAL A 118 -21.95 8.15 -8.10
CA VAL A 118 -22.53 7.07 -8.89
C VAL A 118 -23.13 6.02 -7.97
N PRO A 119 -24.08 5.18 -8.44
CA PRO A 119 -24.55 4.03 -7.68
C PRO A 119 -23.39 3.09 -7.30
N GLY A 120 -23.40 2.58 -6.09
CA GLY A 120 -22.34 1.69 -5.59
C GLY A 120 -21.02 2.39 -5.27
N TRP A 121 -20.99 3.73 -5.20
CA TRP A 121 -19.81 4.47 -4.72
C TRP A 121 -19.33 3.91 -3.39
N PRO A 122 -18.01 3.80 -3.14
CA PRO A 122 -17.48 3.32 -1.87
C PRO A 122 -18.16 3.98 -0.67
N ALA A 123 -18.55 3.15 0.32
CA ALA A 123 -19.34 3.52 1.49
C ALA A 123 -20.73 4.11 1.22
N GLU A 124 -21.35 3.80 0.13
CA GLU A 124 -22.75 4.12 -0.05
C GLU A 124 -23.59 3.61 1.14
N GLY A 125 -24.38 4.50 1.75
CA GLY A 125 -25.17 4.19 2.94
C GLY A 125 -24.43 4.22 4.28
N VAL A 126 -23.15 4.59 4.31
CA VAL A 126 -22.42 4.90 5.55
C VAL A 126 -22.61 6.38 5.87
N GLU A 127 -23.29 6.67 6.99
CA GLU A 127 -23.72 8.03 7.32
C GLU A 127 -22.85 8.71 8.39
N ARG A 128 -21.92 7.99 9.03
CA ARG A 128 -21.14 8.54 10.16
C ARG A 128 -19.70 8.85 9.77
N PRO A 129 -19.10 9.96 10.28
CA PRO A 129 -17.68 10.21 10.19
C PRO A 129 -16.84 9.08 10.80
N GLY A 130 -15.65 8.82 10.25
CA GLY A 130 -14.74 7.79 10.74
C GLY A 130 -15.17 6.35 10.43
N ALA A 131 -16.21 6.15 9.65
CA ALA A 131 -16.51 4.84 9.08
C ALA A 131 -15.65 4.70 7.81
N ALA A 132 -14.54 4.00 7.92
CA ALA A 132 -13.64 3.72 6.81
C ALA A 132 -14.42 3.17 5.61
N ALA A 133 -14.28 3.84 4.48
CA ALA A 133 -15.11 3.56 3.35
C ALA A 133 -14.36 3.71 2.03
N GLU A 134 -14.03 4.93 1.64
CA GLU A 134 -13.08 5.18 0.57
C GLU A 134 -11.72 4.62 1.04
N HIS A 135 -11.16 3.61 0.33
CA HIS A 135 -9.95 2.95 0.85
C HIS A 135 -8.87 2.64 -0.17
N ALA A 136 -9.19 2.23 -1.38
CA ALA A 136 -8.19 1.86 -2.37
C ALA A 136 -8.35 2.65 -3.67
N ILE A 137 -7.24 3.13 -4.23
CA ILE A 137 -7.16 3.79 -5.54
C ILE A 137 -5.94 3.28 -6.29
N LEU A 138 -6.10 3.00 -7.59
CA LEU A 138 -5.01 2.79 -8.55
C LEU A 138 -5.32 3.54 -9.85
N VAL A 139 -4.27 3.79 -10.63
CA VAL A 139 -4.40 4.35 -11.98
C VAL A 139 -3.68 3.42 -12.94
N ASP A 140 -4.40 2.92 -13.95
CA ASP A 140 -3.82 2.03 -14.96
C ASP A 140 -3.01 2.80 -16.02
N ARG A 141 -2.26 2.09 -16.85
CA ARG A 141 -1.41 2.68 -17.91
C ARG A 141 -2.19 3.53 -18.92
N GLU A 142 -3.49 3.30 -19.05
CA GLU A 142 -4.38 4.09 -19.89
C GLU A 142 -4.87 5.39 -19.21
N GLY A 143 -4.56 5.57 -17.93
CA GLY A 143 -4.99 6.71 -17.11
C GLY A 143 -6.42 6.54 -16.57
N ASN A 144 -6.96 5.32 -16.52
CA ASN A 144 -8.21 5.07 -15.85
C ASN A 144 -7.99 4.87 -14.34
N VAL A 145 -8.93 5.35 -13.56
CA VAL A 145 -8.89 5.34 -12.10
C VAL A 145 -9.74 4.19 -11.57
N TRP A 146 -9.12 3.31 -10.79
CA TRP A 146 -9.78 2.19 -10.14
C TRP A 146 -9.96 2.53 -8.67
N LEU A 147 -11.17 2.39 -8.16
CA LEU A 147 -11.54 2.73 -6.78
C LEU A 147 -12.13 1.53 -6.06
N GLY A 148 -11.73 1.32 -4.81
CA GLY A 148 -12.28 0.29 -3.94
C GLY A 148 -12.66 0.84 -2.57
N GLY A 149 -13.62 0.19 -1.91
CA GLY A 149 -14.09 0.56 -0.59
C GLY A 149 -13.98 -0.57 0.42
N SER A 150 -13.64 -0.23 1.66
CA SER A 150 -13.43 -1.19 2.75
C SER A 150 -14.71 -1.48 3.57
N SER A 151 -15.85 -0.92 3.18
CA SER A 151 -17.12 -1.20 3.84
C SER A 151 -17.79 -2.45 3.27
N ARG A 152 -18.61 -3.10 4.09
CA ARG A 152 -19.40 -4.25 3.64
C ARG A 152 -20.31 -3.88 2.47
N GLY A 153 -20.28 -4.71 1.44
CA GLY A 153 -21.03 -4.48 0.20
C GLY A 153 -20.35 -3.50 -0.76
N ASP A 154 -19.14 -3.05 -0.46
CA ASP A 154 -18.31 -2.31 -1.41
C ASP A 154 -17.67 -3.25 -2.44
N SER A 155 -17.22 -2.68 -3.55
CA SER A 155 -16.58 -3.37 -4.65
C SER A 155 -15.54 -2.48 -5.31
N ILE A 156 -15.02 -2.88 -6.46
CA ILE A 156 -14.12 -2.09 -7.28
C ILE A 156 -14.91 -1.48 -8.43
N GLN A 157 -14.66 -0.21 -8.71
CA GLN A 157 -15.21 0.52 -9.85
C GLN A 157 -14.09 1.16 -10.65
N LYS A 158 -14.15 1.07 -12.00
CA LYS A 158 -13.20 1.71 -12.93
C LYS A 158 -13.84 2.93 -13.55
N PHE A 159 -13.08 4.02 -13.59
CA PHE A 159 -13.49 5.32 -14.13
C PHE A 159 -12.45 5.81 -15.14
N THR A 160 -12.85 6.72 -16.04
CA THR A 160 -11.87 7.55 -16.75
C THR A 160 -11.16 8.47 -15.76
N GLY A 161 -10.00 9.02 -16.12
CA GLY A 161 -9.32 10.05 -15.32
C GLY A 161 -10.18 11.27 -14.99
N ASP A 162 -11.26 11.53 -15.73
CA ASP A 162 -12.23 12.62 -15.51
C ASP A 162 -13.49 12.18 -14.74
N GLY A 163 -13.51 10.96 -14.21
CA GLY A 163 -14.55 10.48 -13.32
C GLY A 163 -15.78 9.85 -13.99
N LYS A 164 -15.75 9.54 -15.29
CA LYS A 164 -16.86 8.80 -15.92
C LYS A 164 -16.72 7.32 -15.58
N LEU A 165 -17.77 6.72 -15.01
CA LEU A 165 -17.82 5.29 -14.73
C LEU A 165 -17.71 4.48 -16.03
N LEU A 166 -16.76 3.56 -16.09
CA LEU A 166 -16.51 2.65 -17.20
C LEU A 166 -16.97 1.23 -16.89
N TRP A 167 -16.69 0.78 -15.66
CA TRP A 167 -16.93 -0.60 -15.26
C TRP A 167 -17.20 -0.70 -13.76
N ASP A 168 -18.02 -1.67 -13.38
CA ASP A 168 -18.31 -2.03 -12.00
C ASP A 168 -18.06 -3.53 -11.84
N PHE A 169 -17.09 -3.87 -10.99
CA PHE A 169 -16.67 -5.27 -10.77
C PHE A 169 -17.79 -6.14 -10.18
N GLY A 170 -18.71 -5.55 -9.43
CA GLY A 170 -19.74 -6.32 -8.74
C GLY A 170 -19.17 -7.07 -7.53
N HIS A 171 -19.43 -8.37 -7.43
CA HIS A 171 -18.92 -9.23 -6.35
C HIS A 171 -19.20 -8.70 -4.93
N ARG A 172 -20.29 -7.94 -4.79
CA ARG A 172 -20.66 -7.31 -3.51
C ARG A 172 -21.26 -8.29 -2.54
N GLY A 173 -20.72 -8.31 -1.34
CA GLY A 173 -21.40 -8.94 -0.21
C GLY A 173 -22.65 -8.18 0.24
N PRO A 174 -23.47 -8.76 1.14
CA PRO A 174 -24.66 -8.09 1.66
C PRO A 174 -24.29 -6.82 2.43
N ARG A 175 -24.90 -5.70 2.06
CA ARG A 175 -24.76 -4.44 2.76
C ARG A 175 -25.71 -4.41 3.98
N PRO A 176 -25.21 -4.08 5.19
CA PRO A 176 -26.08 -3.92 6.35
C PRO A 176 -27.07 -2.76 6.14
N ALA A 177 -28.26 -2.88 6.67
CA ALA A 177 -29.18 -1.76 6.69
C ALA A 177 -28.63 -0.60 7.54
N PRO A 178 -28.86 0.66 7.17
CA PRO A 178 -28.40 1.82 7.94
C PRO A 178 -28.79 1.71 9.42
N GLY A 179 -27.84 2.01 10.31
CA GLY A 179 -28.07 1.99 11.76
C GLY A 179 -28.12 0.60 12.39
N THR A 180 -27.95 -0.49 11.62
CA THR A 180 -27.94 -1.86 12.16
C THR A 180 -26.51 -2.34 12.40
N GLN A 181 -26.33 -3.17 13.45
CA GLN A 181 -25.10 -3.94 13.59
C GLN A 181 -25.09 -5.03 12.50
N PRO A 182 -24.02 -5.09 11.68
CA PRO A 182 -23.94 -6.14 10.69
C PRO A 182 -23.84 -7.52 11.37
N PRO A 183 -24.56 -8.55 10.86
CA PRO A 183 -24.40 -9.89 11.36
C PRO A 183 -22.95 -10.35 11.23
N PRO A 184 -22.49 -11.32 12.03
CA PRO A 184 -21.16 -11.91 11.84
C PRO A 184 -20.97 -12.34 10.39
N LEU A 185 -19.77 -12.10 9.84
CA LEU A 185 -19.44 -12.57 8.50
C LEU A 185 -19.47 -14.09 8.48
N LYS A 186 -20.39 -14.66 7.74
CA LYS A 186 -20.44 -16.08 7.41
C LYS A 186 -19.89 -16.25 5.99
N GLN A 187 -18.63 -15.96 5.81
CA GLN A 187 -17.96 -16.21 4.54
C GLN A 187 -17.33 -17.60 4.61
N THR A 188 -17.54 -18.41 3.59
CA THR A 188 -16.62 -19.51 3.34
C THR A 188 -15.41 -18.91 2.61
N ASN A 189 -14.20 -19.22 3.01
CA ASN A 189 -13.00 -18.73 2.34
C ASN A 189 -12.87 -19.25 0.90
N GLN A 190 -13.73 -20.16 0.49
CA GLN A 190 -13.88 -20.66 -0.87
C GLN A 190 -14.88 -19.86 -1.73
N ASP A 191 -15.70 -18.99 -1.11
CA ASP A 191 -16.59 -18.10 -1.86
C ASP A 191 -15.76 -17.06 -2.59
N THR A 192 -15.69 -17.14 -3.91
CA THR A 192 -14.96 -16.23 -4.78
C THR A 192 -15.89 -15.22 -5.47
N ASP A 193 -17.18 -15.28 -5.18
CA ASP A 193 -18.19 -14.44 -5.83
C ASP A 193 -18.54 -13.20 -4.99
N THR A 194 -18.09 -13.13 -3.73
CA THR A 194 -18.40 -11.98 -2.87
C THR A 194 -17.23 -11.54 -1.98
N PHE A 195 -17.22 -10.25 -1.66
CA PHE A 195 -16.31 -9.62 -0.68
C PHE A 195 -17.13 -9.06 0.49
N PRO A 196 -17.56 -9.90 1.44
CA PRO A 196 -18.45 -9.45 2.49
C PRO A 196 -17.82 -8.45 3.46
N GLY A 197 -16.49 -8.40 3.55
CA GLY A 197 -15.72 -7.45 4.37
C GLY A 197 -15.40 -6.13 3.69
N GLY A 198 -15.69 -5.98 2.38
CA GLY A 198 -15.18 -4.90 1.56
C GLY A 198 -13.75 -5.16 1.09
N ILE A 199 -13.17 -4.22 0.36
CA ILE A 199 -11.85 -4.34 -0.28
C ILE A 199 -10.93 -3.29 0.31
N PHE A 200 -9.95 -3.72 1.10
CA PHE A 200 -8.97 -2.81 1.69
C PHE A 200 -7.94 -2.34 0.65
N PHE A 201 -7.45 -3.27 -0.16
CA PHE A 201 -6.48 -2.97 -1.20
C PHE A 201 -6.58 -3.97 -2.35
N PHE A 202 -6.13 -3.54 -3.52
CA PHE A 202 -5.96 -4.36 -4.70
C PHE A 202 -4.77 -3.85 -5.51
N ASP A 203 -4.23 -4.68 -6.39
CA ASP A 203 -3.18 -4.33 -7.33
C ASP A 203 -3.44 -4.89 -8.72
N LEU A 204 -2.87 -4.29 -9.75
CA LEU A 204 -3.05 -4.64 -11.16
C LEU A 204 -1.76 -5.21 -11.73
N ASP A 205 -1.84 -6.39 -12.33
CA ASP A 205 -0.84 -6.90 -13.25
C ASP A 205 -1.36 -6.70 -14.68
N GLU A 206 -1.12 -5.52 -15.23
CA GLU A 206 -1.67 -5.14 -16.53
C GLU A 206 -1.11 -5.99 -17.68
N ASP A 207 0.15 -6.46 -17.57
CA ASP A 207 0.74 -7.34 -18.58
C ASP A 207 0.08 -8.73 -18.61
N ALA A 208 -0.38 -9.22 -17.47
CA ALA A 208 -1.08 -10.48 -17.32
C ALA A 208 -2.60 -10.34 -17.37
N HIS A 209 -3.14 -9.12 -17.44
CA HIS A 209 -4.55 -8.78 -17.27
C HIS A 209 -5.14 -9.40 -16.00
N GLU A 210 -4.47 -9.15 -14.86
CA GLU A 210 -4.85 -9.72 -13.57
C GLU A 210 -5.05 -8.66 -12.49
N LEU A 211 -6.15 -8.82 -11.75
CA LEU A 211 -6.52 -8.02 -10.60
C LEU A 211 -6.30 -8.84 -9.33
N TYR A 212 -5.40 -8.40 -8.47
CA TYR A 212 -5.09 -9.03 -7.18
C TYR A 212 -5.83 -8.31 -6.06
N ILE A 213 -6.56 -9.03 -5.24
CA ILE A 213 -7.37 -8.47 -4.15
C ILE A 213 -7.01 -9.16 -2.84
N VAL A 214 -6.82 -8.38 -1.78
CA VAL A 214 -6.74 -8.90 -0.42
C VAL A 214 -8.10 -8.77 0.28
N ASP A 215 -8.58 -9.87 0.83
CA ASP A 215 -9.87 -9.96 1.51
C ASP A 215 -9.78 -10.92 2.71
N GLN A 216 -10.03 -10.43 3.89
CA GLN A 216 -10.03 -11.21 5.13
C GLN A 216 -8.71 -11.98 5.36
N LYS A 217 -8.70 -13.29 5.09
CA LYS A 217 -7.56 -14.21 5.28
C LYS A 217 -7.02 -14.75 3.94
N ARG A 218 -7.31 -14.10 2.80
CA ARG A 218 -7.02 -14.64 1.48
C ARG A 218 -6.57 -13.57 0.49
N VAL A 219 -5.82 -14.02 -0.50
CA VAL A 219 -5.54 -13.30 -1.73
C VAL A 219 -6.35 -13.93 -2.84
N LEU A 220 -7.03 -13.12 -3.62
CA LEU A 220 -7.84 -13.56 -4.76
C LEU A 220 -7.34 -12.87 -6.02
N VAL A 221 -7.27 -13.62 -7.12
CA VAL A 221 -6.82 -13.10 -8.42
C VAL A 221 -7.93 -13.31 -9.44
N TYR A 222 -8.28 -12.24 -10.11
CA TYR A 222 -9.31 -12.21 -11.14
C TYR A 222 -8.73 -11.72 -12.45
N ASP A 223 -9.43 -12.04 -13.53
CA ASP A 223 -9.22 -11.42 -14.81
C ASP A 223 -9.74 -9.97 -14.77
N MET A 224 -8.90 -9.00 -15.08
CA MET A 224 -9.26 -7.58 -14.90
C MET A 224 -10.24 -7.05 -15.95
N ASP A 225 -10.46 -7.77 -17.05
CA ASP A 225 -11.37 -7.37 -18.10
C ASP A 225 -12.78 -7.95 -17.89
N SER A 226 -12.84 -9.25 -17.57
CA SER A 226 -14.10 -9.99 -17.40
C SER A 226 -14.58 -10.09 -15.96
N GLY A 227 -13.70 -9.89 -14.98
CA GLY A 227 -13.99 -10.15 -13.57
C GLY A 227 -14.05 -11.64 -13.21
N ALA A 228 -13.63 -12.55 -14.09
CA ALA A 228 -13.66 -13.97 -13.82
C ALA A 228 -12.57 -14.38 -12.80
N PHE A 229 -12.94 -15.19 -11.83
CA PHE A 229 -11.96 -15.73 -10.86
C PHE A 229 -10.94 -16.63 -11.57
N LYS A 230 -9.66 -16.42 -11.26
CA LYS A 230 -8.54 -17.20 -11.81
C LYS A 230 -7.92 -18.14 -10.76
N ARG A 231 -7.61 -17.64 -9.57
CA ARG A 231 -6.98 -18.39 -8.47
C ARG A 231 -7.00 -17.59 -7.17
N GLY A 232 -6.67 -18.26 -6.07
CA GLY A 232 -6.52 -17.60 -4.76
C GLY A 232 -5.80 -18.52 -3.78
N TRP A 233 -5.30 -17.92 -2.69
CA TRP A 233 -4.55 -18.62 -1.65
C TRP A 233 -4.65 -17.91 -0.30
N GLY A 234 -4.31 -18.65 0.75
CA GLY A 234 -4.15 -18.15 2.11
C GLY A 234 -2.70 -17.91 2.50
N GLY A 235 -2.46 -17.63 3.75
CA GLY A 235 -1.10 -17.48 4.30
C GLY A 235 -0.23 -18.70 3.99
N HIS A 236 1.07 -18.49 3.79
CA HIS A 236 2.02 -19.51 3.36
C HIS A 236 1.64 -20.28 2.08
N GLY A 237 0.70 -19.72 1.29
CA GLY A 237 0.27 -20.34 0.03
C GLY A 237 -0.67 -21.53 0.19
N ILE A 238 -1.33 -21.69 1.35
CA ILE A 238 -2.32 -22.75 1.52
C ILE A 238 -3.52 -22.54 0.56
N PRO A 239 -4.13 -23.61 0.05
CA PRO A 239 -5.29 -23.49 -0.83
C PRO A 239 -6.48 -22.89 -0.08
N LEU A 240 -7.41 -22.25 -0.79
CA LEU A 240 -8.60 -21.63 -0.21
C LEU A 240 -9.43 -22.63 0.63
N SER A 241 -9.41 -23.91 0.27
CA SER A 241 -10.12 -24.98 0.98
C SER A 241 -9.56 -25.30 2.38
N GLU A 242 -8.32 -24.89 2.64
CA GLU A 242 -7.64 -25.12 3.93
C GLU A 242 -7.65 -23.89 4.84
N ILE A 243 -8.20 -22.77 4.38
CA ILE A 243 -8.34 -21.57 5.20
C ILE A 243 -9.48 -21.76 6.18
N ASP A 244 -9.18 -21.66 7.49
CA ASP A 244 -10.21 -21.67 8.52
C ASP A 244 -10.88 -20.30 8.68
N ASN A 245 -12.11 -20.31 9.21
CA ASN A 245 -12.87 -19.11 9.54
C ASN A 245 -12.78 -18.74 11.03
N ASP A 246 -11.98 -19.49 11.80
CA ASP A 246 -11.86 -19.26 13.23
C ASP A 246 -11.16 -17.93 13.50
N PRO A 247 -11.50 -17.23 14.58
CA PRO A 247 -10.78 -16.06 15.01
C PRO A 247 -9.30 -16.37 15.21
N THR A 248 -8.42 -15.54 14.67
CA THR A 248 -7.00 -15.67 14.94
C THR A 248 -6.74 -15.47 16.43
N PRO A 249 -6.11 -16.43 17.14
CA PRO A 249 -5.88 -16.33 18.57
C PRO A 249 -5.09 -15.06 18.94
N PRO A 250 -5.39 -14.45 20.10
CA PRO A 250 -4.52 -13.41 20.66
C PRO A 250 -3.15 -13.98 21.01
N TYR A 251 -2.17 -13.12 21.18
CA TYR A 251 -0.83 -13.48 21.64
C TYR A 251 -0.32 -12.43 22.63
N ASP A 252 0.66 -12.79 23.43
CA ASP A 252 1.33 -11.83 24.32
C ASP A 252 2.44 -11.12 23.56
N TRP A 253 2.13 -9.95 22.99
CA TRP A 253 3.06 -9.13 22.22
C TRP A 253 4.30 -8.65 23.02
N LYS A 254 4.22 -8.64 24.35
CA LYS A 254 5.34 -8.29 25.22
C LYS A 254 6.38 -9.41 25.34
N SER A 255 5.98 -10.64 25.03
CA SER A 255 6.85 -11.82 25.07
C SER A 255 7.56 -12.09 23.74
N GLY A 256 7.27 -11.34 22.68
CA GLY A 256 7.93 -11.50 21.38
C GLY A 256 7.00 -11.26 20.19
N PRO A 257 7.46 -11.55 18.98
CA PRO A 257 6.67 -11.38 17.76
C PRO A 257 5.44 -12.28 17.76
N PRO A 258 4.41 -11.94 16.95
CA PRO A 258 3.30 -12.86 16.72
C PRO A 258 3.80 -14.25 16.29
N PRO A 259 3.13 -15.33 16.70
CA PRO A 259 3.48 -16.66 16.22
C PRO A 259 3.50 -16.72 14.69
N ASP A 260 4.50 -17.38 14.13
CA ASP A 260 4.56 -17.66 12.69
C ASP A 260 3.55 -18.75 12.33
N GLN A 261 2.31 -18.32 12.14
CA GLN A 261 1.19 -19.19 11.80
C GLN A 261 0.99 -19.27 10.27
N LYS A 262 0.54 -20.44 9.79
CA LYS A 262 0.29 -20.66 8.35
C LYS A 262 -0.91 -19.85 7.82
N GLN A 263 -1.93 -19.63 8.65
CA GLN A 263 -3.07 -18.82 8.27
C GLN A 263 -2.70 -17.32 8.29
N PHE A 264 -3.29 -16.54 7.41
CA PHE A 264 -3.26 -15.10 7.60
C PHE A 264 -4.05 -14.71 8.85
N ALA A 265 -3.54 -13.72 9.60
CA ALA A 265 -4.39 -12.99 10.54
C ALA A 265 -5.15 -11.89 9.79
N PRO A 266 -6.43 -11.64 10.12
CA PRO A 266 -7.09 -10.41 9.65
C PRO A 266 -6.37 -9.18 10.24
N ALA A 267 -6.33 -8.06 9.67
CA ALA A 267 -6.72 -7.54 8.41
C ALA A 267 -5.51 -7.56 7.45
N LEU A 268 -5.71 -8.14 6.29
CA LEU A 268 -4.78 -7.94 5.20
C LEU A 268 -4.99 -6.51 4.69
N HIS A 269 -3.94 -5.71 4.65
CA HIS A 269 -4.09 -4.27 4.43
C HIS A 269 -3.55 -3.81 3.09
N CYS A 270 -2.56 -4.50 2.51
CA CYS A 270 -2.07 -4.20 1.18
C CYS A 270 -1.68 -5.44 0.38
N VAL A 271 -1.68 -5.30 -0.93
CA VAL A 271 -1.03 -6.19 -1.91
C VAL A 271 -0.26 -5.33 -2.90
N HIS A 272 1.00 -5.69 -3.19
CA HIS A 272 1.80 -5.02 -4.19
C HIS A 272 2.65 -6.01 -4.98
N ILE A 273 2.74 -5.80 -6.28
CA ILE A 273 3.55 -6.60 -7.20
C ILE A 273 4.86 -5.86 -7.46
N ALA A 274 5.98 -6.48 -7.09
CA ALA A 274 7.30 -5.92 -7.33
C ALA A 274 7.73 -6.13 -8.79
N ILE A 275 8.72 -5.36 -9.26
CA ILE A 275 9.23 -5.42 -10.64
C ILE A 275 9.74 -6.81 -11.07
N ASP A 276 10.13 -7.66 -10.12
CA ASP A 276 10.52 -9.05 -10.38
C ASP A 276 9.34 -10.05 -10.36
N GLY A 277 8.12 -9.53 -10.25
CA GLY A 277 6.88 -10.31 -10.25
C GLY A 277 6.57 -10.99 -8.92
N LEU A 278 7.28 -10.68 -7.84
CA LEU A 278 6.92 -11.14 -6.50
C LEU A 278 5.77 -10.31 -5.93
N VAL A 279 4.85 -10.99 -5.25
CA VAL A 279 3.64 -10.40 -4.66
C VAL A 279 3.84 -10.25 -3.15
N TYR A 280 3.75 -9.04 -2.65
CA TYR A 280 3.94 -8.67 -1.25
C TYR A 280 2.58 -8.42 -0.60
N ILE A 281 2.31 -9.06 0.51
CA ILE A 281 1.05 -8.96 1.26
C ILE A 281 1.32 -8.38 2.63
N CYS A 282 0.68 -7.25 2.94
CA CYS A 282 0.72 -6.64 4.27
C CYS A 282 -0.27 -7.33 5.20
N GLU A 283 0.22 -8.07 6.16
CA GLU A 283 -0.56 -8.74 7.18
C GLU A 283 -0.50 -7.94 8.49
N ARG A 284 -1.30 -6.88 8.56
CA ARG A 284 -1.33 -5.96 9.69
C ARG A 284 -1.64 -6.65 11.02
N GLY A 285 -2.56 -7.63 11.01
CA GLY A 285 -2.91 -8.41 12.21
C GLY A 285 -1.81 -9.34 12.75
N SER A 286 -0.63 -9.35 12.11
CA SER A 286 0.54 -10.14 12.54
C SER A 286 1.87 -9.39 12.39
N ASP A 287 1.87 -8.07 12.14
CA ASP A 287 3.10 -7.27 11.93
C ASP A 287 4.05 -7.92 10.91
N ARG A 288 3.50 -8.56 9.88
CA ARG A 288 4.23 -9.43 8.97
C ARG A 288 3.95 -9.08 7.51
N VAL A 289 5.00 -9.10 6.68
CA VAL A 289 4.88 -9.17 5.23
C VAL A 289 5.10 -10.61 4.81
N GLN A 290 4.22 -11.13 3.96
CA GLN A 290 4.44 -12.39 3.27
C GLN A 290 4.65 -12.16 1.79
N VAL A 291 5.60 -12.88 1.19
CA VAL A 291 6.01 -12.74 -0.20
C VAL A 291 5.67 -14.02 -0.96
N PHE A 292 5.07 -13.87 -2.13
CA PHE A 292 4.61 -14.98 -2.96
C PHE A 292 5.05 -14.80 -4.41
N THR A 293 5.03 -15.88 -5.17
CA THR A 293 4.98 -15.79 -6.64
C THR A 293 3.57 -15.38 -7.10
N LYS A 294 3.42 -14.93 -8.34
CA LYS A 294 2.11 -14.65 -8.95
C LYS A 294 1.15 -15.85 -8.94
N GLN A 295 1.65 -17.07 -8.78
CA GLN A 295 0.85 -18.30 -8.66
C GLN A 295 0.48 -18.65 -7.22
N GLY A 296 0.80 -17.80 -6.25
CA GLY A 296 0.48 -18.01 -4.84
C GLY A 296 1.44 -18.94 -4.09
N LYS A 297 2.58 -19.32 -4.70
CA LYS A 297 3.61 -20.10 -3.99
C LYS A 297 4.33 -19.18 -3.00
N PHE A 298 4.34 -19.55 -1.72
CA PHE A 298 5.08 -18.84 -0.68
C PHE A 298 6.59 -18.83 -0.97
N VAL A 299 7.21 -17.67 -0.79
CA VAL A 299 8.65 -17.45 -1.00
C VAL A 299 9.33 -17.14 0.31
N SER A 300 8.87 -16.14 1.05
CA SER A 300 9.46 -15.70 2.31
C SER A 300 8.49 -14.87 3.13
N SER A 301 8.85 -14.58 4.37
CA SER A 301 8.16 -13.57 5.19
C SER A 301 9.14 -12.89 6.13
N PHE A 302 8.78 -11.70 6.59
CA PHE A 302 9.52 -10.98 7.63
C PHE A 302 8.56 -10.15 8.49
N PHE A 303 8.98 -9.91 9.73
CA PHE A 303 8.23 -9.06 10.66
C PHE A 303 8.70 -7.62 10.60
N VAL A 304 7.77 -6.70 10.83
CA VAL A 304 8.03 -5.26 10.90
C VAL A 304 7.68 -4.78 12.29
N HIS A 305 8.66 -4.36 13.06
CA HIS A 305 8.52 -3.87 14.43
C HIS A 305 7.58 -4.72 15.33
N PRO A 306 7.81 -6.03 15.46
CA PRO A 306 6.86 -6.99 16.05
C PRO A 306 6.68 -6.85 17.58
N SER A 307 7.28 -5.85 18.21
CA SER A 307 7.00 -5.43 19.59
C SER A 307 5.77 -4.54 19.70
N THR A 308 5.06 -4.30 18.61
CA THR A 308 3.78 -3.57 18.59
C THR A 308 2.63 -4.56 18.73
N PRO A 309 1.58 -4.28 19.52
CA PRO A 309 0.41 -5.14 19.55
C PRO A 309 -0.30 -5.11 18.18
N SER A 310 -0.54 -6.28 17.59
CA SER A 310 -1.24 -6.37 16.31
C SER A 310 -2.64 -6.97 16.41
N ARG A 311 -2.93 -7.66 17.51
CA ARG A 311 -4.26 -8.20 17.85
C ARG A 311 -4.33 -8.56 19.33
N GLY A 312 -5.53 -8.73 19.83
CA GLY A 312 -5.79 -9.09 21.23
C GLY A 312 -6.65 -8.06 21.96
N PRO A 313 -6.80 -8.20 23.28
CA PRO A 313 -7.68 -7.32 24.07
C PRO A 313 -7.28 -5.85 24.03
N GLU A 314 -6.01 -5.55 23.82
CA GLU A 314 -5.50 -4.18 23.68
C GLU A 314 -5.94 -3.52 22.36
N CYS A 315 -6.22 -4.33 21.36
CA CYS A 315 -6.61 -3.88 20.02
C CYS A 315 -8.14 -3.82 19.92
N GLY A 316 -8.70 -2.75 20.43
CA GLY A 316 -10.15 -2.61 20.51
C GLY A 316 -10.83 -2.49 19.14
N GLY A 317 -12.00 -3.13 19.02
CA GLY A 317 -12.90 -2.93 17.89
C GLY A 317 -13.75 -1.65 18.02
N PRO A 318 -14.66 -1.39 17.09
CA PRO A 318 -15.57 -0.24 17.14
C PRO A 318 -16.29 -0.13 18.49
N GLY A 319 -16.17 1.02 19.14
CA GLY A 319 -16.75 1.26 20.46
C GLY A 319 -15.89 0.84 21.65
N SER A 320 -14.70 0.31 21.41
CA SER A 320 -13.72 0.02 22.46
C SER A 320 -13.16 1.31 23.08
N THR A 321 -12.93 1.30 24.39
CA THR A 321 -12.17 2.33 25.11
C THR A 321 -10.66 2.03 25.11
N THR A 322 -10.26 0.92 24.50
CA THR A 322 -8.87 0.50 24.38
C THR A 322 -8.25 1.09 23.13
N PHE A 323 -6.92 1.03 23.04
CA PHE A 323 -6.14 1.55 21.93
C PHE A 323 -6.60 0.95 20.60
N GLY A 324 -7.12 1.77 19.70
CA GLY A 324 -7.73 1.32 18.44
C GLY A 324 -6.72 1.01 17.33
N MET A 325 -5.48 1.48 17.49
CA MET A 325 -4.43 1.30 16.51
C MET A 325 -3.57 0.10 16.87
N CYS A 326 -3.60 -0.90 16.03
CA CYS A 326 -2.80 -2.11 16.22
C CYS A 326 -2.25 -2.58 14.88
N GLY A 327 -1.07 -3.19 14.93
CA GLY A 327 -0.34 -3.67 13.77
C GLY A 327 0.43 -2.58 13.05
N THR A 328 1.50 -2.97 12.38
CA THR A 328 2.54 -2.04 11.93
C THR A 328 2.55 -1.77 10.43
N ILE A 329 1.80 -2.53 9.63
CA ILE A 329 1.90 -2.44 8.18
C ILE A 329 0.57 -2.03 7.59
N TYR A 330 0.45 -0.75 7.28
CA TYR A 330 -0.73 -0.18 6.63
C TYR A 330 -0.60 -0.22 5.11
N ASN A 331 0.57 0.13 4.58
CA ASN A 331 0.86 0.11 3.16
C ASN A 331 2.36 -0.01 2.92
N LEU A 332 2.78 -0.29 1.70
CA LEU A 332 4.18 -0.31 1.32
C LEU A 332 4.43 0.25 -0.08
N THR A 333 5.68 0.61 -0.33
CA THR A 333 6.22 0.88 -1.66
C THR A 333 7.65 0.37 -1.76
N PHE A 334 8.19 0.30 -2.98
CA PHE A 334 9.55 -0.19 -3.21
C PHE A 334 10.50 0.96 -3.48
N SER A 335 11.79 0.79 -3.14
CA SER A 335 12.79 1.81 -3.41
C SER A 335 13.01 2.04 -4.90
N HIS A 336 13.45 3.25 -5.22
CA HIS A 336 13.62 3.75 -6.58
C HIS A 336 14.77 3.09 -7.38
N ASP A 337 15.65 2.31 -6.74
CA ASP A 337 16.75 1.66 -7.45
C ASP A 337 16.24 0.56 -8.42
N PRO A 338 17.02 0.20 -9.48
CA PRO A 338 16.56 -0.74 -10.51
C PRO A 338 16.22 -2.15 -10.01
N GLN A 339 16.71 -2.52 -8.83
CA GLN A 339 16.47 -3.81 -8.20
C GLN A 339 15.37 -3.75 -7.14
N GLN A 340 14.83 -2.54 -6.87
CA GLN A 340 13.92 -2.32 -5.75
C GLN A 340 14.47 -2.96 -4.47
N LYS A 341 15.72 -2.61 -4.14
CA LYS A 341 16.46 -3.24 -3.06
C LYS A 341 15.77 -3.14 -1.71
N TYR A 342 15.08 -2.04 -1.46
CA TYR A 342 14.38 -1.80 -0.21
C TYR A 342 12.87 -1.80 -0.40
N VAL A 343 12.17 -2.20 0.64
CA VAL A 343 10.74 -1.98 0.81
C VAL A 343 10.54 -0.94 1.91
N LEU A 344 9.69 0.05 1.64
CA LEU A 344 9.34 1.12 2.56
C LEU A 344 7.90 0.87 3.05
N LEU A 345 7.71 0.77 4.35
CA LEU A 345 6.46 0.32 4.96
C LEU A 345 5.88 1.41 5.87
N ALA A 346 4.69 1.88 5.55
CA ALA A 346 3.95 2.84 6.36
C ALA A 346 3.40 2.15 7.60
N ASP A 347 3.73 2.68 8.77
CA ASP A 347 3.30 2.20 10.08
C ASP A 347 2.51 3.30 10.79
N GLY A 348 1.18 3.23 10.69
CA GLY A 348 0.29 4.20 11.31
C GLY A 348 0.16 4.04 12.83
N THR A 349 0.63 2.93 13.40
CA THR A 349 0.62 2.71 14.85
C THR A 349 1.81 3.35 15.54
N ASN A 350 3.00 3.27 14.92
CA ASN A 350 4.23 3.86 15.45
C ASN A 350 4.60 5.19 14.77
N ASP A 351 3.78 5.66 13.83
CA ASP A 351 3.97 6.92 13.10
C ASP A 351 5.34 7.00 12.42
N LYS A 352 5.68 5.94 11.68
CA LYS A 352 6.97 5.80 10.98
C LYS A 352 6.81 5.18 9.60
N ILE A 353 7.82 5.39 8.77
CA ILE A 353 8.07 4.56 7.60
C ILE A 353 9.31 3.73 7.90
N TRP A 354 9.15 2.42 7.96
CA TRP A 354 10.26 1.48 8.12
C TRP A 354 10.88 1.16 6.76
N ILE A 355 12.20 1.07 6.71
CA ILE A 355 12.94 0.70 5.49
C ILE A 355 13.59 -0.65 5.75
N HIS A 356 13.17 -1.68 5.03
CA HIS A 356 13.72 -3.02 5.13
C HIS A 356 14.44 -3.42 3.83
N ASP A 357 15.54 -4.19 3.95
CA ASP A 357 16.13 -4.84 2.79
C ASP A 357 15.15 -5.90 2.26
N ARG A 358 14.82 -5.82 0.97
CA ARG A 358 13.80 -6.70 0.36
C ARG A 358 14.25 -8.16 0.27
N LYS A 359 15.56 -8.41 0.24
CA LYS A 359 16.12 -9.76 0.09
C LYS A 359 15.90 -10.64 1.31
N ASP A 360 16.04 -10.07 2.51
CA ASP A 360 16.04 -10.85 3.75
C ASP A 360 15.16 -10.26 4.86
N GLY A 361 14.50 -9.13 4.59
CA GLY A 361 13.63 -8.45 5.56
C GLY A 361 14.38 -7.73 6.68
N THR A 362 15.70 -7.54 6.56
CA THR A 362 16.49 -6.85 7.60
C THR A 362 16.15 -5.36 7.66
N LEU A 363 15.94 -4.82 8.85
CA LEU A 363 15.71 -3.40 9.06
C LEU A 363 16.97 -2.60 8.67
N ALA A 364 16.82 -1.67 7.73
CA ALA A 364 17.88 -0.80 7.22
C ALA A 364 17.79 0.64 7.75
N GLY A 365 16.60 1.10 8.12
CA GLY A 365 16.38 2.46 8.62
C GLY A 365 14.92 2.80 8.83
N SER A 366 14.65 4.06 9.14
CA SER A 366 13.28 4.59 9.25
C SER A 366 13.23 6.08 8.92
N ILE A 367 12.02 6.57 8.62
CA ILE A 367 11.72 7.98 8.33
C ILE A 367 10.58 8.42 9.24
N GLY A 368 10.63 9.67 9.70
CA GLY A 368 9.58 10.31 10.48
C GLY A 368 9.56 9.91 11.96
N ASP A 369 8.77 10.64 12.69
CA ASP A 369 8.48 10.45 14.10
C ASP A 369 7.04 10.88 14.39
N ASN A 370 6.50 10.48 15.54
CA ASN A 370 5.17 10.88 15.97
C ASN A 370 5.04 12.41 16.09
N GLY A 371 4.00 12.96 15.53
CA GLY A 371 3.67 14.39 15.67
C GLY A 371 2.93 14.98 14.48
N ARG A 372 2.77 16.31 14.51
CA ARG A 372 1.99 17.05 13.51
C ARG A 372 2.81 18.10 12.74
N MET A 373 4.12 18.18 13.00
CA MET A 373 5.01 19.04 12.23
C MET A 373 5.38 18.41 10.90
N ALA A 374 5.90 19.18 9.97
CA ALA A 374 6.41 18.66 8.69
C ALA A 374 7.48 17.60 8.95
N GLY A 375 7.37 16.46 8.29
CA GLY A 375 8.26 15.31 8.47
C GLY A 375 7.90 14.38 9.63
N GLN A 376 6.92 14.74 10.46
CA GLN A 376 6.34 13.88 11.49
C GLN A 376 5.05 13.24 10.96
N PHE A 377 4.59 12.16 11.57
CA PHE A 377 3.36 11.46 11.19
C PHE A 377 2.37 11.37 12.34
N HIS A 378 1.10 11.26 11.96
CA HIS A 378 0.01 10.87 12.84
C HIS A 378 -1.01 10.06 12.04
N TRP A 379 -1.00 8.74 12.25
CA TRP A 379 -1.81 7.78 11.50
C TRP A 379 -1.52 7.76 10.00
N ILE A 380 -0.22 7.59 9.65
CA ILE A 380 0.16 7.35 8.27
C ILE A 380 -0.44 6.03 7.77
N ASP A 381 -1.14 6.09 6.64
CA ASP A 381 -1.79 4.94 5.99
C ASP A 381 -1.30 4.78 4.54
N ALA A 382 -1.19 5.89 3.82
CA ALA A 382 -0.77 5.90 2.43
C ALA A 382 0.72 6.17 2.26
N ILE A 383 1.33 5.46 1.30
CA ILE A 383 2.66 5.74 0.77
C ILE A 383 2.68 5.47 -0.74
N ALA A 384 3.19 6.42 -1.52
CA ALA A 384 3.39 6.30 -2.96
C ALA A 384 4.76 6.84 -3.35
N MET A 385 5.27 6.48 -4.54
CA MET A 385 6.58 6.90 -5.02
C MET A 385 6.52 7.35 -6.47
N ASP A 386 7.12 8.50 -6.79
CA ASP A 386 7.26 8.98 -8.17
C ASP A 386 8.47 8.36 -8.88
N SER A 387 8.59 8.60 -10.18
CA SER A 387 9.67 8.08 -11.03
C SER A 387 11.07 8.58 -10.64
N LYS A 388 11.17 9.58 -9.78
CA LYS A 388 12.43 10.14 -9.24
C LYS A 388 12.76 9.61 -7.86
N GLY A 389 11.87 8.78 -7.29
CA GLY A 389 12.02 8.19 -5.97
C GLY A 389 11.59 9.09 -4.82
N ASN A 390 10.90 10.21 -5.08
CA ASN A 390 10.26 10.97 -4.02
C ASN A 390 9.06 10.21 -3.51
N ILE A 391 8.80 10.24 -2.20
CA ILE A 391 7.63 9.61 -1.61
C ILE A 391 6.57 10.62 -1.23
N TYR A 392 5.32 10.17 -1.34
CA TYR A 392 4.14 10.90 -0.94
C TYR A 392 3.41 10.08 0.10
N THR A 393 2.92 10.73 1.16
CA THR A 393 2.26 10.07 2.27
C THR A 393 0.93 10.70 2.57
N GLY A 394 -0.03 9.85 3.00
CA GLY A 394 -1.35 10.28 3.45
C GLY A 394 -1.63 9.76 4.85
N GLU A 395 -2.34 10.56 5.63
CA GLU A 395 -2.73 10.27 7.01
C GLU A 395 -4.26 10.18 7.11
N VAL A 396 -4.73 9.17 7.86
CA VAL A 396 -6.17 8.93 8.07
C VAL A 396 -6.66 9.47 9.41
N ASP A 397 -7.93 9.29 9.66
CA ASP A 397 -8.63 9.60 10.92
C ASP A 397 -8.35 11.01 11.43
N THR A 398 -7.58 11.17 12.48
CA THR A 398 -7.25 12.50 13.03
C THR A 398 -5.99 13.13 12.44
N GLY A 399 -5.26 12.43 11.59
CA GLY A 399 -4.11 12.93 10.83
C GLY A 399 -4.52 13.90 9.74
N LYS A 400 -5.35 13.45 8.80
CA LYS A 400 -5.97 14.25 7.72
C LYS A 400 -4.97 15.11 6.94
N ARG A 401 -3.84 14.53 6.55
CA ARG A 401 -2.74 15.29 5.95
C ARG A 401 -2.06 14.49 4.84
N ALA A 402 -1.58 15.21 3.82
CA ALA A 402 -0.66 14.69 2.82
C ALA A 402 0.70 15.38 2.94
N GLN A 403 1.79 14.65 2.72
CA GLN A 403 3.15 15.20 2.71
C GLN A 403 3.96 14.61 1.56
N LYS A 404 4.98 15.35 1.12
CA LYS A 404 6.00 14.90 0.15
C LYS A 404 7.36 14.85 0.81
N PHE A 405 8.15 13.83 0.48
CA PHE A 405 9.54 13.68 0.92
C PHE A 405 10.43 13.50 -0.29
N ILE A 406 11.45 14.33 -0.41
CA ILE A 406 12.38 14.36 -1.54
C ILE A 406 13.53 13.41 -1.26
N LEU A 407 13.82 12.50 -2.21
CA LEU A 407 14.97 11.60 -2.14
C LEU A 407 16.26 12.38 -2.29
N LYS A 408 17.18 12.26 -1.31
CA LYS A 408 18.43 13.05 -1.24
C LYS A 408 19.67 12.30 -1.76
N ASN A 409 19.68 10.99 -1.71
CA ASN A 409 20.81 10.16 -2.12
C ASN A 409 20.51 9.29 -3.36
N GLY A 410 19.50 9.67 -4.16
CA GLY A 410 19.23 9.11 -5.46
C GLY A 410 20.25 9.51 -6.53
N ASP A 411 20.28 8.79 -7.65
CA ASP A 411 21.13 9.09 -8.80
C ASP A 411 20.54 10.16 -9.74
N GLY A 412 19.39 10.73 -9.38
CA GLY A 412 18.67 11.76 -10.13
C GLY A 412 18.01 11.28 -11.43
N LYS A 413 18.00 9.96 -11.69
CA LYS A 413 17.36 9.39 -12.88
C LYS A 413 15.92 9.03 -12.61
N SER A 414 15.04 9.32 -13.54
CA SER A 414 13.70 8.78 -13.55
C SER A 414 13.74 7.28 -13.92
N ARG A 415 12.84 6.51 -13.34
CA ARG A 415 12.69 5.08 -13.61
C ARG A 415 11.22 4.76 -13.84
N PRO A 416 10.91 3.65 -14.52
CA PRO A 416 9.53 3.21 -14.65
C PRO A 416 8.85 3.08 -13.29
N HIS A 417 7.58 3.36 -13.24
CA HIS A 417 6.77 3.10 -12.06
C HIS A 417 6.68 1.58 -11.80
N PRO A 418 6.45 1.16 -10.55
CA PRO A 418 6.33 -0.25 -10.20
C PRO A 418 5.26 -1.00 -11.01
N HIS A 419 4.32 -0.27 -11.58
CA HIS A 419 3.20 -0.80 -12.37
C HIS A 419 3.35 -0.56 -13.90
N GLU A 420 4.54 -0.14 -14.36
CA GLU A 420 4.84 0.00 -15.81
C GLU A 420 5.46 -1.25 -16.42
#